data_c69ffb89cb21afc4babfb5814ef2ac17
#
_entry.id   c69ffb89cb21afc4babfb5814ef2ac17
#
_cell.length_a   1.000
_cell.length_b   1.000
_cell.length_c   1.000
_cell.angle_alpha   90.00
_cell.angle_beta   90.00
_cell.angle_gamma   90.00
#
_symmetry.space_group_name_H-M   'P 1'
#
loop_
_entity.id
_entity.type
_entity.pdbx_description
1 polymer ?
#
loop_
_entity_poly.entity_id
_entity_poly.type
_entity_poly.pdbx_seq_one_letter_code
_entity_poly.pdbx_strand_id
1 'polypeptide(L)'
;MPPYPEPAVSSGPHDPAALRAEILQLTRRYAALVHGQYLPAGHPDRPPWGGGPIPYAGRVFAPAEVEAAVASTLDFWLTLGKEGDAFQQELSAFLGVSHSLLVNSGSSANLIAISALTSHKLPDERRIKPGDEVITVAAGFPTTVAPIVQVGAV
;
A
#
# COMPACT_ATOMS: atom_id res chain seq x y z
N MET A 1 -13.89 19.87 6.45
CA MET A 1 -13.34 20.79 5.45
C MET A 1 -14.29 20.78 4.26
N PRO A 2 -14.71 21.92 3.69
CA PRO A 2 -15.55 21.90 2.51
C PRO A 2 -14.78 21.24 1.35
N PRO A 3 -15.45 20.47 0.48
CA PRO A 3 -14.79 19.89 -0.69
C PRO A 3 -14.22 21.03 -1.56
N TYR A 4 -13.03 20.78 -2.11
CA TYR A 4 -12.44 21.70 -3.10
C TYR A 4 -13.45 21.94 -4.19
N PRO A 5 -13.65 23.19 -4.66
CA PRO A 5 -14.54 23.45 -5.77
C PRO A 5 -14.05 22.69 -7.00
N GLU A 6 -14.93 21.91 -7.59
CA GLU A 6 -14.63 21.30 -8.88
C GLU A 6 -14.33 22.39 -9.91
N PRO A 7 -13.25 22.25 -10.70
CA PRO A 7 -12.93 23.21 -11.72
C PRO A 7 -14.09 23.31 -12.73
N ALA A 8 -14.44 24.53 -13.11
CA ALA A 8 -15.49 24.78 -14.08
C ALA A 8 -15.18 24.02 -15.40
N VAL A 9 -16.12 23.22 -15.88
CA VAL A 9 -15.98 22.42 -17.11
C VAL A 9 -15.89 23.37 -18.29
N SER A 10 -14.69 23.53 -18.87
CA SER A 10 -14.50 24.22 -20.14
C SER A 10 -14.48 23.18 -21.27
N SER A 11 -15.46 23.23 -22.16
CA SER A 11 -15.49 22.42 -23.38
C SER A 11 -14.56 23.01 -24.44
N GLY A 12 -13.29 22.63 -24.43
CA GLY A 12 -12.28 23.10 -25.39
C GLY A 12 -11.02 22.26 -25.41
N PRO A 13 -10.03 22.54 -26.27
CA PRO A 13 -8.77 21.78 -26.33
C PRO A 13 -7.93 21.85 -25.05
N HIS A 14 -8.39 22.60 -24.04
CA HIS A 14 -7.79 22.73 -22.71
C HIS A 14 -8.73 22.24 -21.59
N ASP A 15 -9.68 21.35 -21.90
CA ASP A 15 -10.54 20.73 -20.89
C ASP A 15 -9.69 19.85 -19.95
N PRO A 16 -9.59 20.17 -18.64
CA PRO A 16 -8.79 19.39 -17.70
C PRO A 16 -9.22 17.93 -17.60
N ALA A 17 -10.52 17.65 -17.75
CA ALA A 17 -11.04 16.29 -17.70
C ALA A 17 -10.60 15.46 -18.93
N ALA A 18 -10.65 16.05 -20.11
CA ALA A 18 -10.19 15.42 -21.34
C ALA A 18 -8.67 15.16 -21.28
N LEU A 19 -7.90 16.15 -20.82
CA LEU A 19 -6.46 16.02 -20.67
C LEU A 19 -6.08 14.92 -19.62
N ARG A 20 -6.80 14.88 -18.51
CA ARG A 20 -6.62 13.81 -17.50
C ARG A 20 -6.87 12.44 -18.12
N ALA A 21 -7.95 12.27 -18.87
CA ALA A 21 -8.28 11.00 -19.53
C ALA A 21 -7.20 10.59 -20.52
N GLU A 22 -6.66 11.52 -21.30
CA GLU A 22 -5.55 11.26 -22.23
C GLU A 22 -4.27 10.81 -21.49
N ILE A 23 -3.89 11.49 -20.41
CA ILE A 23 -2.74 11.11 -19.59
C ILE A 23 -2.89 9.67 -19.08
N LEU A 24 -4.05 9.31 -18.55
CA LEU A 24 -4.31 7.97 -18.01
C LEU A 24 -4.28 6.92 -19.12
N GLN A 25 -4.86 7.22 -20.27
CA GLN A 25 -4.80 6.32 -21.43
C GLN A 25 -3.36 6.08 -21.92
N LEU A 26 -2.56 7.14 -22.03
CA LEU A 26 -1.15 7.03 -22.39
C LEU A 26 -0.36 6.24 -21.35
N THR A 27 -0.61 6.46 -20.08
CA THR A 27 -0.01 5.71 -18.97
C THR A 27 -0.32 4.22 -19.09
N ARG A 28 -1.57 3.85 -19.32
CA ARG A 28 -1.99 2.46 -19.48
C ARG A 28 -1.28 1.82 -20.68
N ARG A 29 -1.23 2.51 -21.82
CA ARG A 29 -0.53 2.03 -23.02
C ARG A 29 0.98 1.84 -22.78
N TYR A 30 1.62 2.79 -22.15
CA TYR A 30 3.04 2.70 -21.80
C TYR A 30 3.31 1.51 -20.87
N ALA A 31 2.52 1.36 -19.81
CA ALA A 31 2.67 0.27 -18.86
C ALA A 31 2.49 -1.11 -19.53
N ALA A 32 1.52 -1.25 -20.43
CA ALA A 32 1.31 -2.48 -21.17
C ALA A 32 2.51 -2.85 -22.06
N LEU A 33 3.13 -1.86 -22.70
CA LEU A 33 4.29 -2.09 -23.58
C LEU A 33 5.58 -2.40 -22.82
N VAL A 34 5.79 -1.78 -21.65
CA VAL A 34 7.09 -1.81 -20.97
C VAL A 34 7.14 -2.84 -19.84
N HIS A 35 6.00 -3.13 -19.21
CA HIS A 35 5.95 -3.90 -17.96
C HIS A 35 5.29 -5.28 -18.08
N GLY A 36 5.17 -5.83 -19.29
CA GLY A 36 4.55 -7.12 -19.54
C GLY A 36 5.11 -8.28 -18.69
N GLN A 37 6.41 -8.26 -18.37
CA GLN A 37 7.04 -9.27 -17.52
C GLN A 37 6.53 -9.30 -16.07
N TYR A 38 5.88 -8.22 -15.60
CA TYR A 38 5.35 -8.11 -14.24
C TYR A 38 3.88 -8.51 -14.13
N LEU A 39 3.24 -8.82 -15.24
CA LEU A 39 1.85 -9.28 -15.24
C LEU A 39 1.66 -10.51 -14.35
N PRO A 40 0.48 -10.70 -13.74
CA PRO A 40 0.18 -11.88 -12.91
C PRO A 40 0.41 -13.19 -13.64
N ALA A 41 0.73 -14.24 -12.90
CA ALA A 41 0.84 -15.57 -13.47
C ALA A 41 -0.50 -15.98 -14.13
N GLY A 42 -0.42 -16.51 -15.35
CA GLY A 42 -1.61 -16.87 -16.13
C GLY A 42 -2.24 -15.72 -16.92
N HIS A 43 -1.73 -14.51 -16.83
CA HIS A 43 -2.20 -13.41 -17.67
C HIS A 43 -1.85 -13.69 -19.14
N PRO A 44 -2.80 -13.55 -20.12
CA PRO A 44 -2.58 -13.94 -21.51
C PRO A 44 -1.42 -13.21 -22.18
N ASP A 45 -1.19 -11.96 -21.81
CA ASP A 45 -0.12 -11.12 -22.38
C ASP A 45 1.20 -11.23 -21.63
N ARG A 46 1.30 -12.06 -20.58
CA ARG A 46 2.55 -12.27 -19.87
C ARG A 46 3.51 -13.08 -20.74
N PRO A 47 4.72 -12.57 -21.05
CA PRO A 47 5.70 -13.33 -21.79
C PRO A 47 6.05 -14.63 -21.04
N PRO A 48 6.34 -15.72 -21.76
CA PRO A 48 6.79 -16.95 -21.13
C PRO A 48 8.09 -16.74 -20.37
N TRP A 49 8.30 -17.54 -19.32
CA TRP A 49 9.56 -17.52 -18.59
C TRP A 49 10.74 -17.82 -19.53
N GLY A 50 11.65 -16.84 -19.67
CA GLY A 50 12.83 -16.95 -20.52
C GLY A 50 14.00 -17.75 -19.92
N GLY A 51 13.83 -18.38 -18.75
CA GLY A 51 14.90 -19.03 -17.98
C GLY A 51 15.66 -18.04 -17.09
N GLY A 52 16.57 -18.54 -16.26
CA GLY A 52 17.36 -17.75 -15.33
C GLY A 52 16.96 -17.97 -13.86
N PRO A 53 17.54 -17.21 -12.91
CA PRO A 53 17.24 -17.36 -11.49
C PRO A 53 15.76 -17.07 -11.20
N ILE A 54 15.13 -17.92 -10.39
CA ILE A 54 13.78 -17.65 -9.87
C ILE A 54 13.91 -16.60 -8.78
N PRO A 55 13.29 -15.42 -8.93
CA PRO A 55 13.34 -14.40 -7.88
C PRO A 55 12.55 -14.89 -6.66
N TYR A 56 13.09 -14.67 -5.47
CA TYR A 56 12.42 -14.97 -4.20
C TYR A 56 11.21 -14.06 -3.94
N ALA A 57 11.23 -12.89 -4.54
CA ALA A 57 10.15 -11.92 -4.52
C ALA A 57 10.18 -11.15 -5.84
N GLY A 58 9.07 -10.61 -6.24
CA GLY A 58 8.97 -9.86 -7.47
C GLY A 58 7.79 -8.90 -7.47
N ARG A 59 7.87 -7.96 -8.39
CA ARG A 59 6.75 -7.06 -8.66
C ARG A 59 5.70 -7.83 -9.44
N VAL A 60 4.44 -7.70 -9.03
CA VAL A 60 3.30 -8.23 -9.77
C VAL A 60 2.30 -7.09 -9.89
N PHE A 61 2.11 -6.60 -11.09
CA PHE A 61 1.15 -5.54 -11.39
C PHE A 61 0.77 -5.56 -12.88
N ALA A 62 -0.34 -4.94 -13.19
CA ALA A 62 -0.85 -4.75 -14.53
C ALA A 62 -0.91 -3.24 -14.87
N PRO A 63 -1.25 -2.85 -16.09
CA PRO A 63 -1.39 -1.43 -16.44
C PRO A 63 -2.38 -0.66 -15.57
N ALA A 64 -3.38 -1.34 -15.00
CA ALA A 64 -4.39 -0.71 -14.15
C ALA A 64 -3.81 -0.14 -12.85
N GLU A 65 -2.86 -0.82 -12.22
CA GLU A 65 -2.21 -0.36 -10.99
C GLU A 65 -1.35 0.88 -11.27
N VAL A 66 -0.65 0.91 -12.42
CA VAL A 66 0.15 2.08 -12.82
C VAL A 66 -0.75 3.28 -13.13
N GLU A 67 -1.86 3.05 -13.82
CA GLU A 67 -2.87 4.07 -14.11
C GLU A 67 -3.47 4.65 -12.82
N ALA A 68 -3.84 3.81 -11.86
CA ALA A 68 -4.39 4.23 -10.57
C ALA A 68 -3.38 5.08 -9.77
N ALA A 69 -2.10 4.71 -9.79
CA ALA A 69 -1.05 5.50 -9.15
C ALA A 69 -0.90 6.89 -9.78
N VAL A 70 -0.93 6.98 -11.11
CA VAL A 70 -0.90 8.28 -11.81
C VAL A 70 -2.17 9.08 -11.54
N ALA A 71 -3.34 8.45 -11.56
CA ALA A 71 -4.61 9.10 -11.24
C ALA A 71 -4.59 9.75 -9.85
N SER A 72 -4.11 9.02 -8.85
CA SER A 72 -3.95 9.51 -7.48
C SER A 72 -2.94 10.66 -7.41
N THR A 73 -1.86 10.61 -8.19
CA THR A 73 -0.87 11.70 -8.27
C THR A 73 -1.46 12.96 -8.89
N LEU A 74 -2.31 12.82 -9.91
CA LEU A 74 -2.98 13.96 -10.53
C LEU A 74 -3.98 14.66 -9.61
N ASP A 75 -4.57 13.91 -8.64
CA ASP A 75 -5.41 14.50 -7.60
C ASP A 75 -4.59 15.36 -6.62
N PHE A 76 -3.28 15.22 -6.60
CA PHE A 76 -2.30 15.93 -5.77
C PHE A 76 -2.66 15.96 -4.27
N TRP A 77 -3.32 14.92 -3.80
CA TRP A 77 -3.63 14.74 -2.39
C TRP A 77 -2.50 13.96 -1.71
N LEU A 78 -1.62 14.66 -0.98
CA LEU A 78 -0.34 14.12 -0.51
C LEU A 78 -0.41 13.45 0.87
N THR A 79 -1.62 13.24 1.39
CA THR A 79 -1.88 12.50 2.64
C THR A 79 -2.80 11.33 2.38
N LEU A 80 -3.26 10.65 3.45
CA LEU A 80 -4.29 9.63 3.32
C LEU A 80 -5.55 10.26 2.70
N GLY A 81 -5.93 9.78 1.55
CA GLY A 81 -7.10 10.24 0.80
C GLY A 81 -8.09 9.11 0.58
N LYS A 82 -9.03 9.35 -0.33
CA LYS A 82 -10.10 8.39 -0.66
C LYS A 82 -9.60 6.97 -0.96
N GLU A 83 -8.46 6.83 -1.64
CA GLU A 83 -7.87 5.53 -1.97
C GLU A 83 -7.37 4.80 -0.71
N GLY A 84 -6.76 5.54 0.22
CA GLY A 84 -6.34 4.98 1.50
C GLY A 84 -7.52 4.56 2.38
N ASP A 85 -8.58 5.36 2.41
CA ASP A 85 -9.81 5.03 3.14
C ASP A 85 -10.49 3.78 2.55
N ALA A 86 -10.60 3.71 1.21
CA ALA A 86 -11.13 2.54 0.52
C ALA A 86 -10.29 1.29 0.82
N PHE A 87 -8.96 1.39 0.74
CA PHE A 87 -8.06 0.28 1.07
C PHE A 87 -8.26 -0.23 2.50
N GLN A 88 -8.35 0.67 3.49
CA GLN A 88 -8.59 0.26 4.88
C GLN A 88 -9.92 -0.48 5.06
N GLN A 89 -10.97 -0.02 4.39
CA GLN A 89 -12.29 -0.66 4.44
C GLN A 89 -12.29 -2.04 3.78
N GLU A 90 -11.75 -2.13 2.56
CA GLU A 90 -11.68 -3.38 1.80
C GLU A 90 -10.79 -4.42 2.50
N LEU A 91 -9.64 -4.00 3.03
CA LEU A 91 -8.75 -4.88 3.76
C LEU A 91 -9.40 -5.38 5.06
N SER A 92 -10.10 -4.51 5.79
CA SER A 92 -10.86 -4.92 6.98
C SER A 92 -11.92 -5.97 6.65
N ALA A 93 -12.66 -5.76 5.57
CA ALA A 93 -13.68 -6.71 5.11
C ALA A 93 -13.05 -8.04 4.67
N PHE A 94 -11.95 -7.99 3.91
CA PHE A 94 -11.23 -9.19 3.45
C PHE A 94 -10.69 -10.03 4.60
N LEU A 95 -10.13 -9.39 5.64
CA LEU A 95 -9.56 -10.06 6.81
C LEU A 95 -10.61 -10.43 7.86
N GLY A 96 -11.86 -9.95 7.75
CA GLY A 96 -12.89 -10.15 8.76
C GLY A 96 -12.61 -9.44 10.09
N VAL A 97 -11.88 -8.32 10.06
CA VAL A 97 -11.56 -7.50 11.25
C VAL A 97 -12.35 -6.20 11.24
N SER A 98 -12.53 -5.62 12.44
CA SER A 98 -13.33 -4.40 12.57
C SER A 98 -12.63 -3.17 11.96
N HIS A 99 -11.31 -3.11 12.00
CA HIS A 99 -10.53 -1.96 11.57
C HIS A 99 -9.17 -2.38 11.01
N SER A 100 -8.72 -1.66 10.00
CA SER A 100 -7.35 -1.68 9.49
C SER A 100 -6.83 -0.25 9.44
N LEU A 101 -5.54 -0.07 9.65
CA LEU A 101 -4.87 1.22 9.57
C LEU A 101 -3.73 1.14 8.54
N LEU A 102 -3.80 1.99 7.54
CA LEU A 102 -2.74 2.12 6.55
C LEU A 102 -1.58 2.95 7.12
N VAL A 103 -0.37 2.44 6.94
CA VAL A 103 0.88 3.12 7.31
C VAL A 103 1.83 3.12 6.13
N ASN A 104 2.89 3.92 6.20
CA ASN A 104 3.82 4.13 5.10
C ASN A 104 4.75 2.94 4.79
N SER A 105 4.86 1.96 5.70
CA SER A 105 5.72 0.79 5.50
C SER A 105 5.38 -0.35 6.46
N GLY A 106 5.80 -1.58 6.13
CA GLY A 106 5.71 -2.72 7.04
C GLY A 106 6.52 -2.52 8.32
N SER A 107 7.64 -1.80 8.26
CA SER A 107 8.42 -1.42 9.45
C SER A 107 7.61 -0.57 10.42
N SER A 108 6.90 0.42 9.91
CA SER A 108 5.98 1.25 10.70
C SER A 108 4.80 0.44 11.23
N ALA A 109 4.30 -0.51 10.46
CA ALA A 109 3.23 -1.41 10.91
C ALA A 109 3.68 -2.23 12.11
N ASN A 110 4.86 -2.85 12.07
CA ASN A 110 5.42 -3.60 13.20
C ASN A 110 5.62 -2.71 14.43
N LEU A 111 6.17 -1.51 14.24
CA LEU A 111 6.40 -0.57 15.34
C LEU A 111 5.08 -0.17 16.01
N ILE A 112 4.07 0.21 15.22
CA ILE A 112 2.77 0.63 15.76
C ILE A 112 2.06 -0.55 16.42
N ALA A 113 2.12 -1.76 15.85
CA ALA A 113 1.50 -2.95 16.43
C ALA A 113 2.08 -3.27 17.80
N ILE A 114 3.39 -3.33 17.94
CA ILE A 114 4.05 -3.56 19.24
C ILE A 114 3.77 -2.41 20.21
N SER A 115 3.86 -1.15 19.74
CA SER A 115 3.57 0.02 20.60
C SER A 115 2.12 0.02 21.10
N ALA A 116 1.18 -0.42 20.29
CA ALA A 116 -0.23 -0.53 20.72
C ALA A 116 -0.40 -1.52 21.87
N LEU A 117 0.40 -2.60 21.91
CA LEU A 117 0.37 -3.59 22.97
C LEU A 117 0.98 -3.09 24.30
N THR A 118 1.70 -1.96 24.30
CA THR A 118 2.19 -1.31 25.52
C THR A 118 1.21 -0.27 26.09
N SER A 119 0.09 -0.04 25.40
CA SER A 119 -0.84 1.05 25.73
C SER A 119 -1.49 0.86 27.10
N HIS A 120 -1.53 1.93 27.90
CA HIS A 120 -2.26 1.99 29.18
C HIS A 120 -3.78 1.79 29.04
N LYS A 121 -4.32 1.82 27.82
CA LYS A 121 -5.73 1.50 27.54
C LYS A 121 -6.01 0.00 27.56
N LEU A 122 -4.96 -0.83 27.51
CA LEU A 122 -5.10 -2.29 27.67
C LEU A 122 -5.10 -2.65 29.15
N PRO A 123 -5.82 -3.71 29.53
CA PRO A 123 -5.68 -4.31 30.85
C PRO A 123 -4.22 -4.70 31.11
N ASP A 124 -3.80 -4.59 32.38
CA ASP A 124 -2.41 -4.82 32.76
C ASP A 124 -1.87 -6.21 32.39
N GLU A 125 -2.72 -7.21 32.43
CA GLU A 125 -2.42 -8.60 32.09
C GLU A 125 -2.27 -8.85 30.57
N ARG A 126 -2.69 -7.90 29.74
CA ARG A 126 -2.61 -7.96 28.26
C ARG A 126 -1.56 -7.02 27.69
N ARG A 127 -0.94 -6.23 28.55
CA ARG A 127 0.00 -5.20 28.14
C ARG A 127 1.42 -5.71 28.22
N ILE A 128 2.17 -5.54 27.12
CA ILE A 128 3.60 -5.79 27.10
C ILE A 128 4.31 -4.77 28.01
N LYS A 129 5.16 -5.25 28.90
CA LYS A 129 5.99 -4.48 29.83
C LYS A 129 7.46 -4.73 29.54
N PRO A 130 8.36 -3.82 29.94
CA PRO A 130 9.80 -4.07 29.88
C PRO A 130 10.17 -5.37 30.60
N GLY A 131 10.96 -6.21 29.92
CA GLY A 131 11.38 -7.54 30.42
C GLY A 131 10.45 -8.69 30.05
N ASP A 132 9.29 -8.43 29.43
CA ASP A 132 8.43 -9.49 28.92
C ASP A 132 9.08 -10.17 27.70
N GLU A 133 8.89 -11.48 27.59
CA GLU A 133 9.45 -12.29 26.50
C GLU A 133 8.55 -12.22 25.26
N VAL A 134 9.16 -11.98 24.08
CA VAL A 134 8.47 -11.95 22.79
C VAL A 134 9.14 -12.90 21.81
N ILE A 135 8.40 -13.90 21.35
CA ILE A 135 8.91 -14.87 20.38
C ILE A 135 8.76 -14.29 18.96
N THR A 136 9.81 -14.37 18.17
CA THR A 136 9.82 -13.98 16.76
C THR A 136 10.62 -14.96 15.90
N VAL A 137 10.52 -14.82 14.58
CA VAL A 137 11.27 -15.66 13.64
C VAL A 137 12.74 -15.23 13.56
N ALA A 138 13.65 -16.20 13.47
CA ALA A 138 15.09 -15.92 13.34
C ALA A 138 15.46 -15.35 11.95
N ALA A 139 14.72 -15.73 10.90
CA ALA A 139 14.92 -15.24 9.55
C ALA A 139 13.90 -14.14 9.24
N GLY A 140 14.28 -12.89 9.38
CA GLY A 140 13.41 -11.74 9.14
C GLY A 140 14.21 -10.45 9.02
N PHE A 141 13.50 -9.37 8.69
CA PHE A 141 14.12 -8.05 8.69
C PHE A 141 14.40 -7.56 10.13
N PRO A 142 15.45 -6.75 10.33
CA PRO A 142 15.72 -6.14 11.63
C PRO A 142 14.50 -5.38 12.21
N THR A 143 13.65 -4.84 11.36
CA THR A 143 12.41 -4.13 11.73
C THR A 143 11.31 -5.05 12.31
N THR A 144 11.50 -6.36 12.29
CA THR A 144 10.64 -7.31 13.03
C THR A 144 11.06 -7.37 14.50
N VAL A 145 12.36 -7.29 14.78
CA VAL A 145 12.93 -7.40 16.13
C VAL A 145 13.06 -6.04 16.81
N ALA A 146 13.48 -5.01 16.08
CA ALA A 146 13.74 -3.69 16.64
C ALA A 146 12.61 -3.11 17.49
N PRO A 147 11.31 -3.18 17.11
CA PRO A 147 10.23 -2.69 17.95
C PRO A 147 10.10 -3.41 19.30
N ILE A 148 10.43 -4.71 19.37
CA ILE A 148 10.40 -5.51 20.59
C ILE A 148 11.42 -4.94 21.58
N VAL A 149 12.65 -4.75 21.11
CA VAL A 149 13.73 -4.17 21.92
C VAL A 149 13.42 -2.72 22.33
N GLN A 150 12.80 -1.93 21.43
CA GLN A 150 12.45 -0.54 21.71
C GLN A 150 11.44 -0.37 22.84
N VAL A 151 10.54 -1.32 23.04
CA VAL A 151 9.59 -1.31 24.17
C VAL A 151 10.17 -1.94 25.45
N GLY A 152 11.43 -2.37 25.41
CA GLY A 152 12.12 -2.97 26.53
C GLY A 152 11.77 -4.45 26.77
N ALA A 153 11.08 -5.09 25.85
CA ALA A 153 10.85 -6.53 25.86
C ALA A 153 12.10 -7.30 25.43
N VAL A 154 12.17 -8.58 25.73
CA VAL A 154 13.32 -9.47 25.48
C VAL A 154 12.90 -10.69 24.66
#